data_da9b94198cc6b0a5287486189b85eeb9
#
_entry.id   da9b94198cc6b0a5287486189b85eeb9
#
_cell.length_a   1.000
_cell.length_b   1.000
_cell.length_c   1.000
_cell.angle_alpha   90.00
_cell.angle_beta   90.00
_cell.angle_gamma   90.00
#
_symmetry.space_group_name_H-M   'P 1'
#
loop_
_entity.id
_entity.type
_entity.pdbx_description
1 polymer ?
#
loop_
_entity_poly.entity_id
_entity_poly.type
_entity_poly.pdbx_seq_one_letter_code
_entity_poly.pdbx_strand_id
1 'polypeptide(L)'
;GLLDDESPVVRKGILDECDAHPVEAKEFLHNISQGEDPLLARHAQDLVRDLGWIDGVGDFVRFIRSQRYELETGWFLLDRTVYPSFQSSSSTLFMDKLARRTRELLTPPMSARQICSTLNRVLFHEYGFRGAGKDFENPENSFLHRVIERRQGLPITLSVLFILLARRIG
;
A
#
# COMPACT_ATOMS: atom_id res chain seq x y z
N GLY A 1 12.83 -30.28 3.40
CA GLY A 1 13.38 -29.94 4.72
C GLY A 1 12.29 -29.55 5.69
N LEU A 2 12.61 -29.06 6.90
CA LEU A 2 11.59 -28.66 7.91
C LEU A 2 10.62 -27.57 7.42
N LEU A 3 11.05 -26.72 6.49
CA LEU A 3 10.20 -25.66 5.91
C LEU A 3 9.13 -26.20 4.95
N ASP A 4 9.28 -27.43 4.45
CA ASP A 4 8.33 -28.07 3.52
C ASP A 4 7.30 -28.94 4.26
N ASP A 5 7.41 -29.04 5.59
CA ASP A 5 6.51 -29.86 6.41
C ASP A 5 5.25 -29.05 6.77
N GLU A 6 4.11 -29.46 6.24
CA GLU A 6 2.79 -28.84 6.50
C GLU A 6 2.21 -29.21 7.86
N SER A 7 2.93 -29.98 8.69
CA SER A 7 2.47 -30.35 10.03
C SER A 7 2.31 -29.12 10.93
N PRO A 8 1.13 -28.91 11.55
CA PRO A 8 0.92 -27.77 12.46
C PRO A 8 1.89 -27.74 13.64
N VAL A 9 2.38 -28.91 14.07
CA VAL A 9 3.34 -29.02 15.19
C VAL A 9 4.71 -28.54 14.75
N VAL A 10 5.18 -28.93 13.55
CA VAL A 10 6.45 -28.49 13.00
C VAL A 10 6.40 -26.99 12.72
N ARG A 11 5.31 -26.51 12.10
CA ARG A 11 5.12 -25.07 11.83
C ARG A 11 5.17 -24.24 13.10
N LYS A 12 4.49 -24.69 14.18
CA LYS A 12 4.55 -24.00 15.47
C LYS A 12 5.98 -23.99 16.05
N GLY A 13 6.70 -25.10 15.99
CA GLY A 13 8.08 -25.17 16.46
C GLY A 13 9.02 -24.22 15.70
N ILE A 14 8.82 -24.07 14.38
CA ILE A 14 9.57 -23.11 13.57
C ILE A 14 9.26 -21.66 13.98
N LEU A 15 7.99 -21.34 14.20
CA LEU A 15 7.57 -20.00 14.63
C LEU A 15 8.15 -19.65 16.01
N ASP A 16 8.10 -20.58 16.98
CA ASP A 16 8.65 -20.41 18.32
C ASP A 16 10.17 -20.19 18.28
N GLU A 17 10.90 -20.91 17.39
CA GLU A 17 12.35 -20.75 17.21
C GLU A 17 12.71 -19.42 16.53
N CYS A 18 11.91 -19.02 15.53
CA CYS A 18 12.09 -17.73 14.87
C CYS A 18 11.87 -16.56 15.85
N ASP A 19 10.91 -16.65 16.76
CA ASP A 19 10.66 -15.63 17.78
C ASP A 19 11.76 -15.59 18.83
N ALA A 20 12.39 -16.73 19.13
CA ALA A 20 13.53 -16.80 20.05
C ALA A 20 14.82 -16.15 19.45
N HIS A 21 15.00 -16.23 18.13
CA HIS A 21 16.17 -15.75 17.42
C HIS A 21 15.80 -14.85 16.21
N PRO A 22 15.16 -13.68 16.45
CA PRO A 22 14.50 -12.91 15.38
C PRO A 22 15.47 -12.31 14.35
N VAL A 23 16.70 -12.01 14.70
CA VAL A 23 17.68 -11.38 13.79
C VAL A 23 18.17 -12.41 12.76
N GLU A 24 18.63 -13.55 13.24
CA GLU A 24 19.14 -14.65 12.42
C GLU A 24 18.03 -15.25 11.55
N ALA A 25 16.84 -15.41 12.13
CA ALA A 25 15.70 -15.96 11.42
C ALA A 25 15.21 -15.03 10.31
N LYS A 26 15.21 -13.71 10.50
CA LYS A 26 14.90 -12.74 9.45
C LYS A 26 15.84 -12.83 8.27
N GLU A 27 17.15 -12.87 8.54
CA GLU A 27 18.18 -13.00 7.50
C GLU A 27 18.04 -14.33 6.75
N PHE A 28 17.84 -15.41 7.49
CA PHE A 28 17.64 -16.74 6.91
C PHE A 28 16.40 -16.83 6.01
N LEU A 29 15.23 -16.40 6.50
CA LEU A 29 13.99 -16.41 5.75
C LEU A 29 14.04 -15.45 4.56
N HIS A 30 14.73 -14.30 4.70
CA HIS A 30 14.95 -13.39 3.58
C HIS A 30 15.75 -14.07 2.46
N ASN A 31 16.87 -14.73 2.79
CA ASN A 31 17.70 -15.42 1.81
C ASN A 31 16.92 -16.53 1.09
N ILE A 32 16.12 -17.33 1.81
CA ILE A 32 15.27 -18.36 1.21
C ILE A 32 14.20 -17.75 0.32
N SER A 33 13.58 -16.64 0.73
CA SER A 33 12.54 -15.98 -0.07
C SER A 33 13.04 -15.42 -1.41
N GLN A 34 14.36 -15.25 -1.56
CA GLN A 34 15.03 -14.82 -2.79
C GLN A 34 15.70 -16.02 -3.52
N GLY A 35 15.63 -17.24 -2.99
CA GLY A 35 16.20 -18.46 -3.57
C GLY A 35 15.52 -18.88 -4.86
N GLU A 36 16.20 -19.80 -5.58
CA GLU A 36 15.71 -20.33 -6.88
C GLU A 36 14.55 -21.32 -6.74
N ASP A 37 14.30 -21.87 -5.55
CA ASP A 37 13.21 -22.81 -5.28
C ASP A 37 11.89 -22.05 -4.96
N PRO A 38 10.90 -22.08 -5.89
CA PRO A 38 9.66 -21.31 -5.70
C PRO A 38 8.82 -21.79 -4.52
N LEU A 39 8.90 -23.09 -4.16
CA LEU A 39 8.13 -23.66 -3.06
C LEU A 39 8.70 -23.20 -1.72
N LEU A 40 10.01 -23.30 -1.55
CA LEU A 40 10.71 -22.83 -0.36
C LEU A 40 10.57 -21.30 -0.19
N ALA A 41 10.68 -20.55 -1.28
CA ALA A 41 10.48 -19.10 -1.26
C ALA A 41 9.08 -18.73 -0.77
N ARG A 42 8.05 -19.46 -1.23
CA ARG A 42 6.67 -19.25 -0.78
C ARG A 42 6.50 -19.57 0.70
N HIS A 43 7.01 -20.72 1.17
CA HIS A 43 6.93 -21.10 2.59
C HIS A 43 7.65 -20.10 3.49
N ALA A 44 8.81 -19.60 3.08
CA ALA A 44 9.52 -18.54 3.82
C ALA A 44 8.70 -17.24 3.91
N GLN A 45 8.05 -16.84 2.81
CA GLN A 45 7.16 -15.67 2.80
C GLN A 45 5.94 -15.85 3.69
N ASP A 46 5.36 -17.04 3.74
CA ASP A 46 4.23 -17.36 4.60
C ASP A 46 4.64 -17.32 6.09
N LEU A 47 5.83 -17.81 6.44
CA LEU A 47 6.39 -17.72 7.80
C LEU A 47 6.65 -16.27 8.21
N VAL A 48 7.26 -15.46 7.34
CA VAL A 48 7.47 -14.02 7.57
C VAL A 48 6.16 -13.29 7.81
N ARG A 49 5.09 -13.69 7.12
CA ARG A 49 3.73 -13.14 7.32
C ARG A 49 3.14 -13.56 8.67
N ASP A 50 3.23 -14.84 9.02
CA ASP A 50 2.70 -15.37 10.28
C ASP A 50 3.40 -14.78 11.50
N LEU A 51 4.71 -14.53 11.39
CA LEU A 51 5.52 -13.85 12.41
C LEU A 51 5.26 -12.32 12.47
N GLY A 52 4.45 -11.78 11.58
CA GLY A 52 4.23 -10.34 11.48
C GLY A 52 5.48 -9.55 11.03
N TRP A 53 6.49 -10.23 10.47
CA TRP A 53 7.76 -9.63 10.03
C TRP A 53 7.72 -9.13 8.59
N ILE A 54 6.56 -8.80 8.07
CA ILE A 54 6.42 -8.26 6.72
C ILE A 54 7.28 -6.98 6.62
N ASP A 55 8.39 -7.08 5.94
CA ASP A 55 9.26 -5.95 5.70
C ASP A 55 8.81 -5.16 4.46
N GLY A 56 7.90 -4.22 4.68
CA GLY A 56 7.47 -3.29 3.63
C GLY A 56 8.61 -2.42 3.09
N VAL A 57 9.69 -2.25 3.84
CA VAL A 57 10.87 -1.47 3.42
C VAL A 57 11.61 -2.17 2.30
N GLY A 58 11.85 -3.49 2.42
CA GLY A 58 12.51 -4.29 1.40
C GLY A 58 11.74 -4.26 0.07
N ASP A 59 10.41 -4.41 0.12
CA ASP A 59 9.55 -4.32 -1.07
C ASP A 59 9.60 -2.92 -1.71
N PHE A 60 9.55 -1.88 -0.91
CA PHE A 60 9.64 -0.51 -1.40
C PHE A 60 10.99 -0.21 -2.05
N VAL A 61 12.12 -0.61 -1.42
CA VAL A 61 13.46 -0.44 -1.97
C VAL A 61 13.61 -1.22 -3.29
N ARG A 62 13.08 -2.44 -3.38
CA ARG A 62 13.09 -3.24 -4.61
C ARG A 62 12.31 -2.55 -5.72
N PHE A 63 11.13 -2.00 -5.40
CA PHE A 63 10.34 -1.23 -6.35
C PHE A 63 11.10 0.00 -6.89
N ILE A 64 11.74 0.79 -6.02
CA ILE A 64 12.54 1.94 -6.44
C ILE A 64 13.70 1.51 -7.36
N ARG A 65 14.40 0.43 -7.02
CA ARG A 65 15.51 -0.11 -7.83
C ARG A 65 15.06 -0.66 -9.18
N SER A 66 13.82 -1.13 -9.30
CA SER A 66 13.26 -1.67 -10.56
C SER A 66 13.05 -0.60 -11.63
N GLN A 67 13.10 0.70 -11.26
CA GLN A 67 12.82 1.84 -12.13
C GLN A 67 11.41 1.79 -12.80
N ARG A 68 10.52 0.98 -12.28
CA ARG A 68 9.12 0.93 -12.71
C ARG A 68 8.32 1.96 -11.90
N TYR A 69 8.21 3.16 -12.44
CA TYR A 69 7.60 4.30 -11.75
C TYR A 69 6.08 4.29 -11.90
N GLU A 70 5.41 3.32 -11.26
CA GLU A 70 3.96 3.32 -11.15
C GLU A 70 3.57 3.97 -9.81
N LEU A 71 2.85 5.10 -9.89
CA LEU A 71 2.62 6.01 -8.76
C LEU A 71 1.79 5.37 -7.64
N GLU A 72 0.73 4.65 -7.99
CA GLU A 72 -0.16 4.01 -7.01
C GLU A 72 0.55 2.88 -6.25
N THR A 73 1.20 1.98 -6.99
CA THR A 73 1.98 0.89 -6.40
C THR A 73 3.08 1.44 -5.51
N GLY A 74 3.83 2.45 -5.99
CA GLY A 74 4.90 3.06 -5.20
C GLY A 74 4.41 3.67 -3.90
N TRP A 75 3.25 4.33 -3.92
CA TRP A 75 2.69 4.94 -2.71
C TRP A 75 2.16 3.91 -1.72
N PHE A 76 1.50 2.86 -2.20
CA PHE A 76 1.04 1.78 -1.32
C PHE A 76 2.19 0.94 -0.75
N LEU A 77 3.28 0.78 -1.49
CA LEU A 77 4.50 0.17 -0.95
C LEU A 77 5.15 1.08 0.12
N LEU A 78 5.14 2.40 -0.08
CA LEU A 78 5.56 3.35 0.95
C LEU A 78 4.67 3.23 2.21
N ASP A 79 3.37 3.15 2.06
CA ASP A 79 2.44 2.94 3.17
C ASP A 79 2.80 1.66 3.96
N ARG A 80 3.16 0.57 3.27
CA ARG A 80 3.56 -0.70 3.89
C ARG A 80 4.87 -0.64 4.67
N THR A 81 5.73 0.34 4.42
CA THR A 81 6.95 0.49 5.23
C THR A 81 6.66 0.77 6.70
N VAL A 82 5.50 1.37 6.99
CA VAL A 82 5.06 1.71 8.35
C VAL A 82 3.87 0.85 8.79
N TYR A 83 3.03 0.44 7.83
CA TYR A 83 1.83 -0.37 8.06
C TYR A 83 1.92 -1.70 7.28
N PRO A 84 2.77 -2.67 7.71
CA PRO A 84 3.05 -3.88 6.94
C PRO A 84 1.83 -4.73 6.60
N SER A 85 0.83 -4.76 7.48
CA SER A 85 -0.44 -5.50 7.29
C SER A 85 -1.45 -4.78 6.40
N PHE A 86 -1.14 -3.57 5.92
CA PHE A 86 -2.05 -2.80 5.08
C PHE A 86 -2.36 -3.52 3.76
N GLN A 87 -3.66 -3.62 3.44
CA GLN A 87 -4.17 -4.17 2.19
C GLN A 87 -4.72 -3.03 1.32
N SER A 88 -4.17 -2.88 0.11
CA SER A 88 -4.52 -1.77 -0.79
C SER A 88 -5.92 -1.86 -1.42
N SER A 89 -6.55 -3.04 -1.39
CA SER A 89 -7.82 -3.30 -2.08
C SER A 89 -8.95 -2.35 -1.69
N SER A 90 -9.10 -2.05 -0.40
CA SER A 90 -10.13 -1.10 0.09
C SER A 90 -9.89 0.32 -0.43
N SER A 91 -8.64 0.77 -0.42
CA SER A 91 -8.25 2.10 -0.93
C SER A 91 -8.44 2.20 -2.43
N THR A 92 -8.07 1.16 -3.18
CA THR A 92 -8.28 1.08 -4.63
C THR A 92 -9.76 1.13 -4.98
N LEU A 93 -10.60 0.30 -4.34
CA LEU A 93 -12.06 0.31 -4.54
C LEU A 93 -12.68 1.66 -4.20
N PHE A 94 -12.19 2.33 -3.16
CA PHE A 94 -12.67 3.66 -2.81
C PHE A 94 -12.30 4.70 -3.88
N MET A 95 -11.06 4.68 -4.38
CA MET A 95 -10.65 5.56 -5.49
C MET A 95 -11.44 5.29 -6.77
N ASP A 96 -11.74 4.04 -7.10
CA ASP A 96 -12.58 3.67 -8.23
C ASP A 96 -14.01 4.20 -8.08
N LYS A 97 -14.55 4.18 -6.86
CA LYS A 97 -15.84 4.79 -6.55
C LYS A 97 -15.83 6.31 -6.79
N LEU A 98 -14.78 7.01 -6.35
CA LEU A 98 -14.62 8.46 -6.59
C LEU A 98 -14.51 8.78 -8.08
N ALA A 99 -13.70 8.01 -8.82
CA ALA A 99 -13.54 8.19 -10.26
C ALA A 99 -14.85 7.94 -11.01
N ARG A 100 -15.59 6.91 -10.66
CA ARG A 100 -16.93 6.65 -11.21
C ARG A 100 -17.88 7.80 -10.93
N ARG A 101 -17.95 8.27 -9.66
CA ARG A 101 -18.78 9.42 -9.30
C ARG A 101 -18.43 10.68 -10.10
N THR A 102 -17.16 10.90 -10.33
CA THR A 102 -16.71 12.04 -11.15
C THR A 102 -17.17 11.90 -12.61
N ARG A 103 -17.02 10.69 -13.20
CA ARG A 103 -17.52 10.44 -14.58
C ARG A 103 -19.02 10.65 -14.73
N GLU A 104 -19.83 10.28 -13.74
CA GLU A 104 -21.28 10.49 -13.74
C GLU A 104 -21.68 11.97 -13.84
N LEU A 105 -20.81 12.87 -13.39
CA LEU A 105 -21.03 14.32 -13.41
C LEU A 105 -20.46 15.01 -14.67
N LEU A 106 -19.75 14.27 -15.50
CA LEU A 106 -19.12 14.76 -16.72
C LEU A 106 -19.97 14.44 -17.95
N THR A 107 -20.16 15.42 -18.82
CA THR A 107 -20.88 15.24 -20.10
C THR A 107 -19.90 15.43 -21.26
N PRO A 108 -19.68 14.44 -22.13
CA PRO A 108 -18.83 14.59 -23.31
C PRO A 108 -19.37 15.63 -24.31
N PRO A 109 -18.48 16.37 -25.04
CA PRO A 109 -17.01 16.35 -24.94
C PRO A 109 -16.51 17.07 -23.68
N MET A 110 -15.46 16.53 -23.06
CA MET A 110 -14.90 17.07 -21.80
C MET A 110 -13.54 17.70 -22.04
N SER A 111 -13.31 18.89 -21.50
CA SER A 111 -11.99 19.49 -21.43
C SER A 111 -11.28 19.06 -20.13
N ALA A 112 -9.93 19.06 -20.11
CA ALA A 112 -9.14 18.81 -18.93
C ALA A 112 -9.56 19.73 -17.75
N ARG A 113 -9.90 20.98 -18.04
CA ARG A 113 -10.37 21.93 -17.02
C ARG A 113 -11.69 21.50 -16.38
N GLN A 114 -12.62 20.97 -17.17
CA GLN A 114 -13.89 20.45 -16.65
C GLN A 114 -13.67 19.21 -15.77
N ILE A 115 -12.79 18.30 -16.21
CA ILE A 115 -12.42 17.11 -15.41
C ILE A 115 -11.83 17.55 -14.08
N CYS A 116 -10.84 18.45 -14.07
CA CYS A 116 -10.22 18.94 -12.83
C CYS A 116 -11.22 19.66 -11.92
N SER A 117 -12.10 20.50 -12.47
CA SER A 117 -13.12 21.21 -11.69
C SER A 117 -14.12 20.25 -11.06
N THR A 118 -14.59 19.25 -11.81
CA THR A 118 -15.53 18.24 -11.32
C THR A 118 -14.87 17.34 -10.27
N LEU A 119 -13.62 16.93 -10.50
CA LEU A 119 -12.86 16.15 -9.54
C LEU A 119 -12.62 16.93 -8.23
N ASN A 120 -12.29 18.21 -8.32
CA ASN A 120 -12.20 19.12 -7.16
C ASN A 120 -13.51 19.14 -6.36
N ARG A 121 -14.64 19.31 -7.03
CA ARG A 121 -15.95 19.28 -6.40
C ARG A 121 -16.21 17.96 -5.69
N VAL A 122 -15.99 16.84 -6.37
CA VAL A 122 -16.18 15.50 -5.79
C VAL A 122 -15.27 15.31 -4.59
N LEU A 123 -13.96 15.53 -4.74
CA LEU A 123 -12.98 15.22 -3.71
C LEU A 123 -13.15 16.11 -2.48
N PHE A 124 -13.20 17.43 -2.66
CA PHE A 124 -13.16 18.37 -1.54
C PHE A 124 -14.55 18.76 -1.02
N HIS A 125 -15.58 18.85 -1.86
CA HIS A 125 -16.90 19.27 -1.42
C HIS A 125 -17.84 18.09 -1.13
N GLU A 126 -17.90 17.06 -1.99
CA GLU A 126 -18.82 15.93 -1.77
C GLU A 126 -18.25 14.93 -0.76
N TYR A 127 -16.94 14.62 -0.85
CA TYR A 127 -16.29 13.63 0.03
C TYR A 127 -15.51 14.25 1.19
N GLY A 128 -15.39 15.56 1.27
CA GLY A 128 -14.90 16.30 2.42
C GLY A 128 -13.39 16.15 2.68
N PHE A 129 -12.60 15.85 1.65
CA PHE A 129 -11.14 15.89 1.79
C PHE A 129 -10.67 17.31 2.09
N ARG A 130 -9.63 17.42 2.93
CA ARG A 130 -9.09 18.73 3.34
C ARG A 130 -7.62 18.63 3.67
N GLY A 131 -6.94 19.78 3.66
CA GLY A 131 -5.57 19.89 4.19
C GLY A 131 -5.51 19.64 5.69
N ALA A 132 -4.35 19.23 6.17
CA ALA A 132 -4.10 18.85 7.55
C ALA A 132 -4.30 20.00 8.57
N GLY A 133 -4.20 21.25 8.14
CA GLY A 133 -4.44 22.41 9.00
C GLY A 133 -3.56 22.39 10.25
N LYS A 134 -4.18 22.40 11.43
CA LYS A 134 -3.48 22.36 12.73
C LYS A 134 -2.81 21.01 13.03
N ASP A 135 -3.22 19.94 12.34
CA ASP A 135 -2.69 18.57 12.48
C ASP A 135 -1.58 18.29 11.43
N PHE A 136 -0.89 19.34 10.97
CA PHE A 136 0.07 19.25 9.86
C PHE A 136 1.24 18.30 10.17
N GLU A 137 1.73 18.28 11.40
CA GLU A 137 2.87 17.47 11.83
C GLU A 137 2.52 15.99 12.07
N ASN A 138 1.25 15.62 12.01
CA ASN A 138 0.84 14.22 12.19
C ASN A 138 1.34 13.37 11.02
N PRO A 139 2.18 12.34 11.27
CA PRO A 139 2.77 11.51 10.23
C PRO A 139 1.73 10.75 9.39
N GLU A 140 0.54 10.48 9.95
CA GLU A 140 -0.55 9.83 9.21
C GLU A 140 -1.03 10.63 7.99
N ASN A 141 -0.77 11.93 7.95
CA ASN A 141 -1.09 12.79 6.81
C ASN A 141 -0.21 12.51 5.57
N SER A 142 0.87 11.73 5.73
CA SER A 142 1.80 11.34 4.66
C SER A 142 1.46 10.01 3.99
N PHE A 143 0.66 9.16 4.63
CA PHE A 143 0.33 7.82 4.14
C PHE A 143 -1.00 7.83 3.39
N LEU A 144 -0.99 7.38 2.13
CA LEU A 144 -2.15 7.52 1.23
C LEU A 144 -3.41 6.82 1.77
N HIS A 145 -3.28 5.61 2.31
CA HIS A 145 -4.43 4.90 2.88
C HIS A 145 -5.02 5.64 4.10
N ARG A 146 -4.15 6.21 4.97
CA ARG A 146 -4.61 6.98 6.13
C ARG A 146 -5.29 8.28 5.71
N VAL A 147 -4.77 8.93 4.68
CA VAL A 147 -5.40 10.14 4.10
C VAL A 147 -6.77 9.81 3.50
N ILE A 148 -6.91 8.66 2.83
CA ILE A 148 -8.20 8.18 2.30
C ILE A 148 -9.19 7.93 3.43
N GLU A 149 -8.79 7.28 4.51
CA GLU A 149 -9.64 7.00 5.67
C GLU A 149 -10.07 8.26 6.42
N ARG A 150 -9.11 9.11 6.74
CA ARG A 150 -9.29 10.33 7.57
C ARG A 150 -9.84 11.52 6.78
N ARG A 151 -9.79 11.46 5.44
CA ARG A 151 -10.15 12.58 4.55
C ARG A 151 -9.32 13.84 4.79
N GLN A 152 -8.13 13.67 5.28
CA GLN A 152 -7.21 14.74 5.67
C GLN A 152 -5.78 14.33 5.32
N GLY A 153 -5.01 15.25 4.73
CA GLY A 153 -3.64 14.93 4.32
C GLY A 153 -2.79 16.17 4.05
N LEU A 154 -1.49 15.93 3.83
CA LEU A 154 -0.59 16.95 3.35
C LEU A 154 -0.91 17.34 1.90
N PRO A 155 -0.52 18.55 1.45
CA PRO A 155 -0.71 18.95 0.06
C PRO A 155 -0.16 17.94 -0.95
N ILE A 156 1.02 17.35 -0.67
CA ILE A 156 1.63 16.35 -1.55
C ILE A 156 0.77 15.08 -1.65
N THR A 157 0.28 14.55 -0.54
CA THR A 157 -0.51 13.31 -0.53
C THR A 157 -1.88 13.51 -1.18
N LEU A 158 -2.50 14.68 -0.93
CA LEU A 158 -3.75 15.07 -1.62
C LEU A 158 -3.54 15.27 -3.12
N SER A 159 -2.38 15.82 -3.54
CA SER A 159 -2.05 15.96 -4.96
C SER A 159 -1.85 14.60 -5.64
N VAL A 160 -1.19 13.66 -4.95
CA VAL A 160 -1.07 12.28 -5.46
C VAL A 160 -2.43 11.63 -5.61
N LEU A 161 -3.30 11.72 -4.60
CA LEU A 161 -4.67 11.21 -4.69
C LEU A 161 -5.42 11.82 -5.89
N PHE A 162 -5.30 13.13 -6.08
CA PHE A 162 -5.91 13.83 -7.22
C PHE A 162 -5.39 13.31 -8.56
N ILE A 163 -4.07 13.13 -8.71
CA ILE A 163 -3.45 12.59 -9.92
C ILE A 163 -3.92 11.16 -10.20
N LEU A 164 -3.98 10.31 -9.17
CA LEU A 164 -4.44 8.93 -9.30
C LEU A 164 -5.91 8.86 -9.75
N LEU A 165 -6.75 9.75 -9.22
CA LEU A 165 -8.15 9.86 -9.65
C LEU A 165 -8.28 10.41 -11.07
N ALA A 166 -7.51 11.44 -11.42
CA ALA A 166 -7.52 11.99 -12.77
C ALA A 166 -7.12 10.94 -13.82
N ARG A 167 -6.09 10.13 -13.54
CA ARG A 167 -5.68 9.01 -14.40
C ARG A 167 -6.77 7.93 -14.58
N ARG A 168 -7.61 7.72 -13.57
CA ARG A 168 -8.74 6.77 -13.65
C ARG A 168 -9.89 7.30 -14.50
N ILE A 169 -10.00 8.61 -14.62
CA ILE A 169 -11.08 9.23 -15.39
C ILE A 169 -10.77 9.22 -16.89
N GLY A 170 -9.50 9.35 -17.27
CA GLY A 170 -8.98 9.36 -18.64
C GLY A 170 -8.42 10.71 -19.03
#